data_979a6384b8581485f576e2308d7017c9
#
_entry.id   979a6384b8581485f576e2308d7017c9
#
_cell.length_a   1.000
_cell.length_b   1.000
_cell.length_c   1.000
_cell.angle_alpha   90.00
_cell.angle_beta   90.00
_cell.angle_gamma   90.00
#
_symmetry.space_group_name_H-M   'P 1'
#
loop_
_entity.id
_entity.type
_entity.pdbx_description
1 polymer ?
#
loop_
_entity_poly.entity_id
_entity_poly.type
_entity_poly.pdbx_seq_one_letter_code
_entity_poly.pdbx_strand_id
1 'polypeptide(L)'
;MTRFKFMLLSAACLLFAQACTQSTFEKYFEDKSLRIDYMSMGDAQSQTAVVHELREEPVWGGPKKNLIEPFGYGEYLLEVYDHESSELIYSRSFCSLFGEWRTTAEAKTETQAWYNSISIPYPKNTILVDLKSRNKADMQFYSIMQHVIDPSSMFIDKAPLAENKVVAIQDNGDPAEKVDLVFIAEGYTQDELDKFFADAERFTEALFNCPPFDTCRDQWNVWAVGTVSIDSGTSSSGVGIYKNTALKTGYYTFGLDRYLTTKDMKSIKDATWNVPCDAVFLLINAETYGGGGIYNSYACGTADNERTLNVFTHEFGHSFAGLGDEYFESTVAYESYYNLEKELWEPNITTLVDFDSKWKDLLPEGTPIPTPLNDETKDGIGVFEGGGYLSEGIYRPMDHCMMRDYAPFCPACSRAILKMVDFLSDKQ
;
A
#
# COMPACT_ATOMS: atom_id res chain seq x y z
N MET A 1 -28.68 -84.47 1.78
CA MET A 1 -27.23 -84.08 1.59
C MET A 1 -27.17 -82.63 1.06
N THR A 2 -27.07 -81.67 1.92
CA THR A 2 -27.18 -80.22 1.59
C THR A 2 -25.81 -79.63 1.79
N ARG A 3 -25.21 -79.14 0.70
CA ARG A 3 -23.89 -78.46 0.79
C ARG A 3 -24.08 -76.95 1.10
N PHE A 4 -23.58 -76.52 2.26
CA PHE A 4 -23.44 -75.12 2.61
C PHE A 4 -22.19 -74.54 1.90
N LYS A 5 -22.38 -73.47 1.11
CA LYS A 5 -21.29 -72.67 0.59
C LYS A 5 -21.04 -71.49 1.51
N PHE A 6 -19.87 -71.43 2.13
CA PHE A 6 -19.38 -70.26 2.84
C PHE A 6 -18.92 -69.21 1.82
N MET A 7 -19.49 -68.03 1.90
CA MET A 7 -19.09 -66.86 1.12
C MET A 7 -18.25 -65.97 2.03
N LEU A 8 -16.92 -65.94 1.79
CA LEU A 8 -16.02 -64.97 2.45
C LEU A 8 -16.21 -63.60 1.82
N LEU A 9 -16.74 -62.63 2.56
CA LEU A 9 -16.70 -61.22 2.23
C LEU A 9 -15.34 -60.67 2.69
N SER A 10 -14.44 -60.38 1.75
CA SER A 10 -13.24 -59.61 2.01
C SER A 10 -13.60 -58.12 1.96
N ALA A 11 -13.66 -57.49 3.14
CA ALA A 11 -13.74 -56.03 3.27
C ALA A 11 -12.37 -55.43 2.94
N ALA A 12 -12.23 -54.87 1.75
CA ALA A 12 -11.08 -54.03 1.41
C ALA A 12 -11.27 -52.65 2.03
N CYS A 13 -10.59 -52.36 3.14
CA CYS A 13 -10.42 -51.00 3.65
C CYS A 13 -9.57 -50.19 2.69
N LEU A 14 -10.20 -49.39 1.86
CA LEU A 14 -9.52 -48.31 1.13
C LEU A 14 -9.14 -47.19 2.13
N LEU A 15 -7.89 -47.22 2.57
CA LEU A 15 -7.25 -46.07 3.21
C LEU A 15 -7.05 -45.00 2.15
N PHE A 16 -7.95 -44.03 2.08
CA PHE A 16 -7.68 -42.77 1.42
C PHE A 16 -6.61 -42.03 2.25
N ALA A 17 -5.34 -42.15 1.86
CA ALA A 17 -4.35 -41.21 2.27
C ALA A 17 -4.75 -39.86 1.63
N GLN A 18 -5.34 -38.95 2.43
CA GLN A 18 -5.37 -37.56 2.06
C GLN A 18 -3.90 -37.11 1.98
N ALA A 19 -3.38 -37.02 0.78
CA ALA A 19 -2.17 -36.26 0.54
C ALA A 19 -2.51 -34.81 0.91
N CYS A 20 -2.06 -34.37 2.07
CA CYS A 20 -2.08 -32.95 2.44
C CYS A 20 -1.14 -32.28 1.43
N THR A 21 -1.72 -31.66 0.38
CA THR A 21 -0.92 -30.82 -0.53
C THR A 21 -0.45 -29.64 0.27
N GLN A 22 0.86 -29.55 0.45
CA GLN A 22 1.51 -28.43 1.12
C GLN A 22 1.11 -27.13 0.40
N SER A 23 0.73 -26.10 1.14
CA SER A 23 0.40 -24.79 0.57
C SER A 23 1.63 -24.16 -0.11
N THR A 24 1.42 -23.25 -1.06
CA THR A 24 2.54 -22.53 -1.72
C THR A 24 3.40 -21.81 -0.69
N PHE A 25 2.80 -21.17 0.32
CA PHE A 25 3.53 -20.52 1.41
C PHE A 25 4.41 -21.52 2.16
N GLU A 26 3.84 -22.62 2.64
CA GLU A 26 4.61 -23.66 3.38
C GLU A 26 5.71 -24.30 2.55
N LYS A 27 5.53 -24.38 1.22
CA LYS A 27 6.56 -24.92 0.32
C LYS A 27 7.77 -24.01 0.21
N TYR A 28 7.55 -22.69 0.08
CA TYR A 28 8.60 -21.76 -0.31
C TYR A 28 9.05 -20.81 0.79
N PHE A 29 8.23 -20.58 1.84
CA PHE A 29 8.46 -19.52 2.82
C PHE A 29 8.42 -20.01 4.27
N GLU A 30 9.07 -19.25 5.14
CA GLU A 30 8.97 -19.31 6.60
C GLU A 30 8.10 -18.17 7.11
N ASP A 31 7.51 -18.35 8.29
CA ASP A 31 6.61 -17.35 8.93
C ASP A 31 7.41 -16.24 9.61
N LYS A 32 8.18 -15.52 8.83
CA LYS A 32 8.97 -14.34 9.17
C LYS A 32 9.26 -13.57 7.88
N SER A 33 9.83 -12.38 7.96
CA SER A 33 10.08 -11.51 6.81
C SER A 33 11.54 -11.47 6.39
N LEU A 34 11.77 -11.34 5.08
CA LEU A 34 13.01 -10.84 4.52
C LEU A 34 12.78 -9.41 4.05
N ARG A 35 13.40 -8.47 4.73
CA ARG A 35 13.44 -7.07 4.32
C ARG A 35 14.57 -6.86 3.33
N ILE A 36 14.24 -6.21 2.21
CA ILE A 36 15.16 -5.88 1.13
C ILE A 36 15.26 -4.37 1.08
N ASP A 37 16.35 -3.82 1.55
CA ASP A 37 16.67 -2.41 1.47
C ASP A 37 17.48 -2.16 0.19
N TYR A 38 17.09 -1.13 -0.57
CA TYR A 38 17.72 -0.84 -1.86
C TYR A 38 17.79 0.66 -2.13
N MET A 39 18.74 1.05 -2.96
CA MET A 39 18.85 2.41 -3.46
C MET A 39 18.19 2.50 -4.83
N SER A 40 17.16 3.34 -4.98
CA SER A 40 16.68 3.80 -6.28
C SER A 40 17.53 4.96 -6.75
N MET A 41 18.01 4.91 -7.99
CA MET A 41 18.86 5.97 -8.57
C MET A 41 18.36 6.30 -9.96
N GLY A 42 18.40 7.58 -10.32
CA GLY A 42 18.00 8.01 -11.66
C GLY A 42 17.52 9.44 -11.74
N ASP A 43 16.84 9.73 -12.84
CA ASP A 43 16.28 11.01 -13.24
C ASP A 43 14.91 10.82 -13.92
N ALA A 44 14.37 11.84 -14.58
CA ALA A 44 13.08 11.75 -15.27
C ALA A 44 13.06 10.70 -16.41
N GLN A 45 14.22 10.35 -17.01
CA GLN A 45 14.31 9.52 -18.21
C GLN A 45 14.76 8.09 -17.89
N SER A 46 15.66 7.93 -16.94
CA SER A 46 16.30 6.67 -16.62
C SER A 46 16.28 6.37 -15.11
N GLN A 47 16.22 5.10 -14.79
CA GLN A 47 16.35 4.64 -13.39
C GLN A 47 16.96 3.24 -13.32
N THR A 48 17.55 2.98 -12.19
CA THR A 48 18.02 1.66 -11.76
C THR A 48 17.85 1.52 -10.25
N ALA A 49 17.93 0.29 -9.76
CA ALA A 49 17.96 0.03 -8.33
C ALA A 49 19.09 -0.94 -8.00
N VAL A 50 19.62 -0.84 -6.77
CA VAL A 50 20.69 -1.70 -6.27
C VAL A 50 20.37 -2.10 -4.83
N VAL A 51 20.41 -3.39 -4.51
CA VAL A 51 20.25 -3.88 -3.14
C VAL A 51 21.35 -3.29 -2.26
N HIS A 52 20.95 -2.71 -1.15
CA HIS A 52 21.83 -2.10 -0.16
C HIS A 52 22.08 -3.02 1.02
N GLU A 53 21.01 -3.57 1.61
CA GLU A 53 21.06 -4.42 2.80
C GLU A 53 19.94 -5.47 2.73
N LEU A 54 20.16 -6.63 3.32
CA LEU A 54 19.16 -7.66 3.54
C LEU A 54 19.03 -7.90 5.05
N ARG A 55 17.80 -7.97 5.55
CA ARG A 55 17.54 -8.18 6.98
C ARG A 55 16.46 -9.23 7.21
N GLU A 56 16.70 -10.13 8.15
CA GLU A 56 15.69 -11.03 8.68
C GLU A 56 14.87 -10.28 9.74
N GLU A 57 13.54 -10.31 9.62
CA GLU A 57 12.62 -9.73 10.60
C GLU A 57 11.69 -10.83 11.15
N PRO A 58 11.32 -10.80 12.45
CA PRO A 58 10.72 -11.95 13.14
C PRO A 58 9.28 -12.26 12.73
N VAL A 59 8.57 -11.35 12.06
CA VAL A 59 7.14 -11.45 11.79
C VAL A 59 6.87 -11.27 10.30
N TRP A 60 6.02 -12.15 9.75
CA TRP A 60 5.34 -11.93 8.48
C TRP A 60 3.87 -11.60 8.77
N GLY A 61 3.42 -10.37 8.50
CA GLY A 61 2.04 -9.92 8.71
C GLY A 61 1.13 -10.12 7.50
N GLY A 62 1.70 -10.33 6.31
CA GLY A 62 0.91 -10.41 5.08
C GLY A 62 0.23 -11.76 4.84
N PRO A 63 -0.56 -11.88 3.76
CA PRO A 63 -1.32 -13.08 3.42
C PRO A 63 -0.40 -14.28 3.16
N LYS A 64 -0.92 -15.50 3.42
CA LYS A 64 -0.23 -16.77 3.15
C LYS A 64 -0.83 -17.55 1.99
N LYS A 65 -2.02 -17.18 1.52
CA LYS A 65 -2.69 -17.79 0.34
C LYS A 65 -2.57 -16.88 -0.88
N ASN A 66 -2.86 -15.60 -0.72
CA ASN A 66 -2.84 -14.59 -1.78
C ASN A 66 -1.42 -14.02 -1.98
N LEU A 67 -0.50 -14.87 -2.45
CA LEU A 67 0.93 -14.49 -2.60
C LEU A 67 1.22 -13.71 -3.88
N ILE A 68 0.39 -13.87 -4.91
CA ILE A 68 0.54 -13.18 -6.20
C ILE A 68 -0.55 -12.12 -6.32
N GLU A 69 -0.13 -10.87 -6.40
CA GLU A 69 -1.05 -9.73 -6.50
C GLU A 69 -1.73 -9.68 -7.87
N PRO A 70 -3.08 -9.64 -7.94
CA PRO A 70 -3.81 -9.65 -9.20
C PRO A 70 -4.14 -8.27 -9.76
N PHE A 71 -3.87 -7.18 -9.01
CA PHE A 71 -4.42 -5.85 -9.34
C PHE A 71 -3.66 -5.13 -10.44
N GLY A 72 -2.34 -5.31 -10.49
CA GLY A 72 -1.48 -4.60 -11.43
C GLY A 72 -1.50 -3.09 -11.24
N TYR A 73 -1.62 -2.61 -10.00
CA TYR A 73 -1.61 -1.19 -9.63
C TYR A 73 -0.18 -0.65 -9.51
N GLY A 74 -0.05 0.65 -9.24
CA GLY A 74 1.21 1.31 -8.89
C GLY A 74 2.22 1.44 -10.04
N GLU A 75 3.33 2.07 -9.72
CA GLU A 75 4.42 2.36 -10.65
C GLU A 75 5.55 1.33 -10.61
N TYR A 76 5.62 0.53 -9.54
CA TYR A 76 6.61 -0.53 -9.34
C TYR A 76 5.93 -1.86 -9.09
N LEU A 77 6.60 -2.93 -9.51
CA LEU A 77 6.21 -4.32 -9.24
C LEU A 77 7.44 -5.09 -8.81
N LEU A 78 7.38 -5.69 -7.62
CA LEU A 78 8.32 -6.70 -7.18
C LEU A 78 7.78 -8.07 -7.51
N GLU A 79 8.57 -8.89 -8.20
CA GLU A 79 8.32 -10.30 -8.42
C GLU A 79 9.43 -11.14 -7.80
N VAL A 80 9.05 -12.24 -7.18
CA VAL A 80 9.97 -13.19 -6.55
C VAL A 80 9.79 -14.55 -7.19
N TYR A 81 10.87 -15.10 -7.70
CA TYR A 81 10.89 -16.41 -8.34
C TYR A 81 11.72 -17.39 -7.53
N ASP A 82 11.24 -18.62 -7.40
CA ASP A 82 12.10 -19.71 -6.95
C ASP A 82 13.22 -19.91 -7.97
N HIS A 83 14.46 -19.84 -7.54
CA HIS A 83 15.59 -19.80 -8.47
C HIS A 83 15.78 -21.11 -9.25
N GLU A 84 15.45 -22.26 -8.64
CA GLU A 84 15.61 -23.57 -9.26
C GLU A 84 14.54 -23.85 -10.32
N SER A 85 13.26 -23.60 -9.98
CA SER A 85 12.13 -23.90 -10.86
C SER A 85 11.76 -22.74 -11.78
N SER A 86 12.20 -21.52 -11.50
CA SER A 86 11.75 -20.26 -12.13
C SER A 86 10.25 -20.02 -11.97
N GLU A 87 9.59 -20.64 -10.99
CA GLU A 87 8.19 -20.40 -10.65
C GLU A 87 8.03 -19.05 -9.95
N LEU A 88 7.06 -18.24 -10.36
CA LEU A 88 6.67 -17.02 -9.66
C LEU A 88 5.98 -17.41 -8.36
N ILE A 89 6.54 -17.03 -7.20
CA ILE A 89 6.08 -17.46 -5.87
C ILE A 89 5.56 -16.33 -5.01
N TYR A 90 5.87 -15.06 -5.35
CA TYR A 90 5.36 -13.88 -4.68
C TYR A 90 5.40 -12.68 -5.62
N SER A 91 4.40 -11.79 -5.53
CA SER A 91 4.45 -10.49 -6.19
C SER A 91 3.71 -9.43 -5.38
N ARG A 92 4.19 -8.18 -5.47
CA ARG A 92 3.59 -7.02 -4.84
C ARG A 92 3.88 -5.75 -5.65
N SER A 93 2.85 -4.98 -5.95
CA SER A 93 3.00 -3.68 -6.60
C SER A 93 2.93 -2.53 -5.59
N PHE A 94 3.55 -1.40 -5.91
CA PHE A 94 3.63 -0.25 -5.03
C PHE A 94 4.03 1.03 -5.79
N CYS A 95 3.94 2.16 -5.11
CA CYS A 95 4.55 3.43 -5.52
C CYS A 95 5.66 3.83 -4.55
N SER A 96 6.46 4.81 -4.93
CA SER A 96 7.46 5.41 -4.06
C SER A 96 7.55 6.91 -4.27
N LEU A 97 7.96 7.64 -3.24
CA LEU A 97 8.19 9.07 -3.34
C LEU A 97 9.30 9.41 -4.37
N PHE A 98 10.26 8.48 -4.59
CA PHE A 98 11.25 8.59 -5.68
C PHE A 98 10.57 8.54 -7.05
N GLY A 99 9.60 7.65 -7.26
CA GLY A 99 8.82 7.56 -8.50
C GLY A 99 8.07 8.86 -8.79
N GLU A 100 7.45 9.46 -7.78
CA GLU A 100 6.79 10.76 -7.90
C GLU A 100 7.80 11.88 -8.22
N TRP A 101 8.93 11.94 -7.50
CA TRP A 101 9.98 12.92 -7.78
C TRP A 101 10.45 12.88 -9.25
N ARG A 102 10.55 11.69 -9.83
CA ARG A 102 10.93 11.52 -11.25
C ARG A 102 10.00 12.21 -12.24
N THR A 103 8.78 12.58 -11.83
CA THR A 103 7.80 13.30 -12.66
C THR A 103 7.89 14.83 -12.53
N THR A 104 8.75 15.33 -11.64
CA THR A 104 8.91 16.77 -11.39
C THR A 104 9.85 17.43 -12.40
N ALA A 105 9.80 18.77 -12.46
CA ALA A 105 10.72 19.55 -13.29
C ALA A 105 12.20 19.37 -12.85
N GLU A 106 12.45 19.21 -11.53
CA GLU A 106 13.80 19.00 -10.99
C GLU A 106 14.46 17.73 -11.56
N ALA A 107 13.71 16.64 -11.65
CA ALA A 107 14.22 15.37 -12.17
C ALA A 107 14.64 15.40 -13.65
N LYS A 108 14.25 16.44 -14.41
CA LYS A 108 14.72 16.64 -15.80
C LYS A 108 16.17 17.09 -15.88
N THR A 109 16.71 17.64 -14.80
CA THR A 109 18.07 18.23 -14.75
C THR A 109 18.95 17.61 -13.66
N GLU A 110 18.35 16.93 -12.70
CA GLU A 110 19.03 16.34 -11.54
C GLU A 110 18.96 14.82 -11.56
N THR A 111 20.03 14.17 -11.11
CA THR A 111 20.05 12.73 -10.80
C THR A 111 20.12 12.57 -9.29
N GLN A 112 19.23 11.74 -8.72
CA GLN A 112 19.22 11.49 -7.28
C GLN A 112 19.29 10.00 -6.96
N ALA A 113 19.68 9.67 -5.71
CA ALA A 113 19.64 8.34 -5.15
C ALA A 113 18.89 8.36 -3.81
N TRP A 114 17.86 7.52 -3.69
CA TRP A 114 17.00 7.47 -2.52
C TRP A 114 16.92 6.07 -1.95
N TYR A 115 16.93 6.01 -0.62
CA TYR A 115 16.73 4.75 0.10
C TYR A 115 15.27 4.31 0.02
N ASN A 116 15.06 3.05 -0.32
CA ASN A 116 13.76 2.39 -0.33
C ASN A 116 13.86 1.04 0.36
N SER A 117 12.73 0.50 0.76
CA SER A 117 12.65 -0.79 1.44
C SER A 117 11.35 -1.50 1.13
N ILE A 118 11.43 -2.81 0.95
CA ILE A 118 10.27 -3.69 0.79
C ILE A 118 10.51 -4.98 1.56
N SER A 119 9.45 -5.51 2.19
CA SER A 119 9.50 -6.80 2.90
C SER A 119 8.74 -7.86 2.10
N ILE A 120 9.29 -9.07 2.07
CA ILE A 120 8.69 -10.28 1.49
C ILE A 120 8.66 -11.39 2.53
N PRO A 121 7.85 -12.45 2.37
CA PRO A 121 7.97 -13.62 3.22
C PRO A 121 9.39 -14.20 3.13
N TYR A 122 9.95 -14.67 4.23
CA TYR A 122 11.32 -15.18 4.25
C TYR A 122 11.46 -16.48 3.45
N PRO A 123 12.28 -16.52 2.39
CA PRO A 123 12.37 -17.70 1.53
C PRO A 123 13.13 -18.86 2.20
N LYS A 124 12.72 -20.10 1.92
CA LYS A 124 13.42 -21.33 2.35
C LYS A 124 14.58 -21.69 1.44
N ASN A 125 14.48 -21.32 0.17
CA ASN A 125 15.47 -21.63 -0.87
C ASN A 125 15.98 -20.35 -1.52
N THR A 126 17.01 -20.48 -2.35
CA THR A 126 17.51 -19.38 -3.18
C THR A 126 16.39 -18.84 -4.09
N ILE A 127 16.25 -17.53 -4.14
CA ILE A 127 15.25 -16.83 -4.94
C ILE A 127 15.92 -15.85 -5.91
N LEU A 128 15.22 -15.54 -6.99
CA LEU A 128 15.48 -14.36 -7.82
C LEU A 128 14.43 -13.31 -7.52
N VAL A 129 14.86 -12.12 -7.13
CA VAL A 129 14.01 -10.92 -6.97
C VAL A 129 14.16 -10.06 -8.21
N ASP A 130 13.05 -9.71 -8.84
CA ASP A 130 12.98 -8.82 -10.00
C ASP A 130 12.12 -7.59 -9.64
N LEU A 131 12.77 -6.44 -9.48
CA LEU A 131 12.09 -5.16 -9.29
C LEU A 131 11.90 -4.52 -10.66
N LYS A 132 10.64 -4.22 -10.97
CA LYS A 132 10.22 -3.65 -12.24
C LYS A 132 9.62 -2.26 -12.06
N SER A 133 9.72 -1.44 -13.08
CA SER A 133 9.07 -0.13 -13.14
C SER A 133 8.13 -0.05 -14.33
N ARG A 134 6.98 0.60 -14.14
CA ARG A 134 6.00 0.83 -15.19
C ARG A 134 6.50 1.90 -16.15
N ASN A 135 6.47 1.59 -17.44
CA ASN A 135 6.73 2.55 -18.49
C ASN A 135 5.43 3.27 -18.87
N LYS A 136 5.39 4.59 -18.72
CA LYS A 136 4.20 5.41 -19.02
C LYS A 136 3.78 5.41 -20.51
N ALA A 137 4.68 5.06 -21.42
CA ALA A 137 4.36 5.04 -22.85
C ALA A 137 3.47 3.85 -23.26
N ASP A 138 3.66 2.69 -22.63
CA ASP A 138 2.93 1.45 -22.94
C ASP A 138 2.24 0.80 -21.76
N MET A 139 2.43 1.34 -20.55
CA MET A 139 1.91 0.88 -19.26
C MET A 139 2.41 -0.52 -18.87
N GLN A 140 3.47 -1.03 -19.50
CA GLN A 140 4.10 -2.31 -19.17
C GLN A 140 5.20 -2.16 -18.13
N PHE A 141 5.47 -3.23 -17.39
CA PHE A 141 6.56 -3.29 -16.41
C PHE A 141 7.86 -3.79 -17.02
N TYR A 142 8.95 -3.07 -16.77
CA TYR A 142 10.30 -3.41 -17.21
C TYR A 142 11.25 -3.52 -16.02
N SER A 143 12.11 -4.55 -16.04
CA SER A 143 13.08 -4.80 -14.98
C SER A 143 14.07 -3.64 -14.84
N ILE A 144 14.24 -3.16 -13.60
CA ILE A 144 15.24 -2.15 -13.21
C ILE A 144 16.27 -2.68 -12.24
N MET A 145 16.02 -3.86 -11.63
CA MET A 145 16.95 -4.58 -10.76
C MET A 145 16.60 -6.07 -10.73
N GLN A 146 17.59 -6.90 -10.93
CA GLN A 146 17.50 -8.35 -10.62
C GLN A 146 18.56 -8.72 -9.60
N HIS A 147 18.18 -9.47 -8.58
CA HIS A 147 19.09 -9.88 -7.52
C HIS A 147 18.77 -11.29 -7.04
N VAL A 148 19.81 -12.15 -6.98
CA VAL A 148 19.69 -13.49 -6.44
C VAL A 148 20.00 -13.48 -4.95
N ILE A 149 19.11 -14.04 -4.13
CA ILE A 149 19.23 -14.08 -2.67
C ILE A 149 19.30 -15.54 -2.23
N ASP A 150 20.39 -15.90 -1.56
CA ASP A 150 20.51 -17.15 -0.82
C ASP A 150 20.13 -16.88 0.65
N PRO A 151 19.04 -17.47 1.17
CA PRO A 151 18.59 -17.25 2.55
C PRO A 151 19.58 -17.76 3.62
N SER A 152 20.54 -18.61 3.23
CA SER A 152 21.62 -19.08 4.12
C SER A 152 22.81 -18.11 4.18
N SER A 153 22.79 -17.02 3.41
CA SER A 153 23.88 -16.05 3.35
C SER A 153 24.17 -15.43 4.71
N MET A 154 25.44 -15.42 5.09
CA MET A 154 25.94 -14.77 6.30
C MET A 154 25.83 -13.24 6.25
N PHE A 155 25.51 -12.66 5.10
CA PHE A 155 25.35 -11.22 4.89
C PHE A 155 23.88 -10.74 5.08
N ILE A 156 22.95 -11.63 5.42
CA ILE A 156 21.63 -11.24 5.88
C ILE A 156 21.74 -10.85 7.36
N ASP A 157 21.50 -9.59 7.68
CA ASP A 157 21.53 -9.09 9.06
C ASP A 157 20.37 -9.71 9.86
N LYS A 158 20.68 -10.29 11.01
CA LYS A 158 19.74 -10.93 11.94
C LYS A 158 19.75 -10.25 13.32
N ALA A 159 20.48 -9.14 13.45
CA ALA A 159 20.51 -8.42 14.72
C ALA A 159 19.15 -7.77 15.00
N PRO A 160 18.60 -7.92 16.22
CA PRO A 160 17.38 -7.23 16.59
C PRO A 160 17.60 -5.72 16.57
N LEU A 161 16.59 -4.97 16.13
CA LEU A 161 16.58 -3.53 16.21
C LEU A 161 16.07 -3.07 17.60
N ALA A 162 16.19 -1.78 17.86
CA ALA A 162 15.63 -1.20 19.09
C ALA A 162 14.10 -1.35 19.09
N GLU A 163 13.56 -1.76 20.23
CA GLU A 163 12.11 -1.91 20.39
C GLU A 163 11.47 -0.56 20.75
N ASN A 164 10.37 -0.28 20.10
CA ASN A 164 9.47 0.80 20.45
C ASN A 164 8.33 0.29 21.34
N LYS A 165 7.67 1.17 22.09
CA LYS A 165 6.42 0.81 22.76
C LYS A 165 5.34 0.55 21.72
N VAL A 166 4.81 -0.66 21.68
CA VAL A 166 3.71 -1.06 20.78
C VAL A 166 2.45 -1.28 21.61
N VAL A 167 1.33 -0.75 21.13
CA VAL A 167 0.01 -0.93 21.72
C VAL A 167 -0.92 -1.50 20.65
N ALA A 168 -1.57 -2.61 20.95
CA ALA A 168 -2.67 -3.12 20.13
C ALA A 168 -3.92 -2.26 20.41
N ILE A 169 -4.30 -1.41 19.47
CA ILE A 169 -5.55 -0.64 19.55
C ILE A 169 -6.74 -1.55 19.24
N GLN A 170 -6.58 -2.46 18.30
CA GLN A 170 -7.55 -3.47 17.93
C GLN A 170 -6.81 -4.75 17.54
N ASP A 171 -7.19 -5.88 18.12
CA ASP A 171 -6.64 -7.21 17.80
C ASP A 171 -7.82 -8.16 17.55
N ASN A 172 -8.05 -8.51 16.31
CA ASN A 172 -9.13 -9.37 15.84
C ASN A 172 -8.64 -10.76 15.40
N GLY A 173 -7.34 -11.05 15.55
CA GLY A 173 -6.80 -12.39 15.32
C GLY A 173 -5.54 -12.48 14.47
N ASP A 174 -5.34 -13.65 13.85
CA ASP A 174 -4.10 -13.98 13.14
C ASP A 174 -3.77 -12.94 12.04
N PRO A 175 -2.60 -12.30 12.08
CA PRO A 175 -2.17 -11.34 11.07
C PRO A 175 -2.28 -11.87 9.62
N ALA A 176 -2.06 -13.16 9.39
CA ALA A 176 -2.21 -13.74 8.05
C ALA A 176 -3.66 -13.77 7.53
N GLU A 177 -4.66 -13.55 8.39
CA GLU A 177 -6.09 -13.54 8.06
C GLU A 177 -6.75 -12.19 8.32
N LYS A 178 -5.98 -11.19 8.66
CA LYS A 178 -6.41 -9.82 8.94
C LYS A 178 -5.56 -8.84 8.15
N VAL A 179 -6.05 -7.63 8.03
CA VAL A 179 -5.23 -6.49 7.54
C VAL A 179 -4.61 -5.81 8.75
N ASP A 180 -3.31 -5.69 8.78
CA ASP A 180 -2.57 -5.07 9.87
C ASP A 180 -2.25 -3.60 9.54
N LEU A 181 -3.03 -2.66 10.13
CA LEU A 181 -2.76 -1.22 10.06
C LEU A 181 -1.83 -0.81 11.20
N VAL A 182 -0.74 -0.14 10.88
CA VAL A 182 0.22 0.37 11.87
C VAL A 182 0.25 1.90 11.85
N PHE A 183 -0.14 2.52 12.96
CA PHE A 183 0.14 3.92 13.23
C PHE A 183 1.53 4.07 13.81
N ILE A 184 2.35 4.98 13.28
CA ILE A 184 3.68 5.30 13.80
C ILE A 184 3.70 6.75 14.28
N ALA A 185 4.17 6.97 15.50
CA ALA A 185 4.30 8.30 16.08
C ALA A 185 5.38 9.11 15.34
N GLU A 186 5.06 10.35 14.95
CA GLU A 186 6.03 11.27 14.38
C GLU A 186 5.89 12.65 15.00
N GLY A 187 7.00 13.20 15.50
CA GLY A 187 6.98 14.48 16.20
C GLY A 187 6.35 14.45 17.59
N TYR A 188 6.17 13.27 18.18
CA TYR A 188 5.80 13.11 19.58
C TYR A 188 7.07 12.85 20.41
N THR A 189 7.29 13.67 21.42
CA THR A 189 8.36 13.45 22.42
C THR A 189 7.95 12.33 23.39
N GLN A 190 8.90 11.92 24.26
CA GLN A 190 8.62 10.89 25.27
C GLN A 190 7.41 11.24 26.16
N ASP A 191 7.26 12.52 26.50
CA ASP A 191 6.18 13.00 27.38
C ASP A 191 4.83 13.15 26.62
N GLU A 192 4.84 13.07 25.28
CA GLU A 192 3.65 13.17 24.42
C GLU A 192 3.15 11.83 23.92
N LEU A 193 3.78 10.70 24.28
CA LEU A 193 3.36 9.37 23.81
C LEU A 193 1.94 8.99 24.25
N ASP A 194 1.49 9.43 25.41
CA ASP A 194 0.09 9.18 25.82
C ASP A 194 -0.92 9.89 24.92
N LYS A 195 -0.58 11.11 24.44
CA LYS A 195 -1.34 11.80 23.40
C LYS A 195 -1.35 11.01 22.09
N PHE A 196 -0.19 10.50 21.66
CA PHE A 196 -0.11 9.70 20.45
C PHE A 196 -1.04 8.48 20.48
N PHE A 197 -1.03 7.71 21.59
CA PHE A 197 -1.91 6.54 21.69
C PHE A 197 -3.40 6.92 21.69
N ALA A 198 -3.76 8.02 22.34
CA ALA A 198 -5.13 8.55 22.28
C ALA A 198 -5.51 9.04 20.87
N ASP A 199 -4.57 9.66 20.15
CA ASP A 199 -4.77 10.04 18.75
C ASP A 199 -4.96 8.80 17.86
N ALA A 200 -4.14 7.75 18.02
CA ALA A 200 -4.28 6.51 17.26
C ALA A 200 -5.65 5.83 17.49
N GLU A 201 -6.15 5.82 18.73
CA GLU A 201 -7.50 5.34 19.03
C GLU A 201 -8.57 6.18 18.30
N ARG A 202 -8.46 7.51 18.33
CA ARG A 202 -9.37 8.44 17.66
C ARG A 202 -9.39 8.25 16.15
N PHE A 203 -8.23 8.05 15.52
CA PHE A 203 -8.12 7.80 14.09
C PHE A 203 -8.66 6.41 13.72
N THR A 204 -8.46 5.42 14.54
CA THR A 204 -9.05 4.08 14.37
C THR A 204 -10.58 4.13 14.35
N GLU A 205 -11.18 4.83 15.31
CA GLU A 205 -12.65 5.01 15.35
C GLU A 205 -13.15 5.81 14.13
N ALA A 206 -12.42 6.82 13.68
CA ALA A 206 -12.79 7.58 12.49
C ALA A 206 -12.78 6.72 11.22
N LEU A 207 -11.77 5.84 11.05
CA LEU A 207 -11.69 4.93 9.92
C LEU A 207 -12.89 3.99 9.88
N PHE A 208 -13.17 3.32 11.01
CA PHE A 208 -14.24 2.33 11.08
C PHE A 208 -15.66 2.93 11.26
N ASN A 209 -15.78 4.23 11.30
CA ASN A 209 -17.05 4.94 11.12
C ASN A 209 -17.27 5.44 9.68
N CYS A 210 -16.31 5.24 8.78
CA CYS A 210 -16.37 5.63 7.38
C CYS A 210 -16.66 4.42 6.49
N PRO A 211 -17.77 4.38 5.70
CA PRO A 211 -17.96 3.35 4.68
C PRO A 211 -16.85 3.40 3.62
N PRO A 212 -16.33 2.25 3.13
CA PRO A 212 -16.79 0.88 3.40
C PRO A 212 -16.11 0.19 4.60
N PHE A 213 -15.18 0.85 5.31
CA PHE A 213 -14.42 0.25 6.41
C PHE A 213 -15.30 -0.20 7.58
N ASP A 214 -16.46 0.48 7.81
CA ASP A 214 -17.45 0.11 8.81
C ASP A 214 -18.02 -1.30 8.61
N THR A 215 -18.08 -1.77 7.37
CA THR A 215 -18.63 -3.09 7.03
C THR A 215 -17.64 -4.25 7.23
N CYS A 216 -16.36 -3.95 7.42
CA CYS A 216 -15.29 -4.96 7.50
C CYS A 216 -14.34 -4.74 8.70
N ARG A 217 -14.77 -4.04 9.75
CA ARG A 217 -13.96 -3.74 10.93
C ARG A 217 -13.33 -4.98 11.57
N ASP A 218 -14.03 -6.10 11.58
CA ASP A 218 -13.56 -7.38 12.13
C ASP A 218 -12.43 -8.03 11.32
N GLN A 219 -12.14 -7.51 10.13
CA GLN A 219 -11.04 -7.98 9.26
C GLN A 219 -9.73 -7.25 9.51
N TRP A 220 -9.66 -6.35 10.50
CA TRP A 220 -8.51 -5.51 10.76
C TRP A 220 -7.93 -5.73 12.14
N ASN A 221 -6.60 -5.77 12.23
CA ASN A 221 -5.86 -5.44 13.43
C ASN A 221 -5.33 -4.01 13.30
N VAL A 222 -5.16 -3.32 14.42
CA VAL A 222 -4.60 -1.96 14.45
C VAL A 222 -3.57 -1.87 15.56
N TRP A 223 -2.37 -1.48 15.19
CA TRP A 223 -1.21 -1.34 16.05
C TRP A 223 -0.77 0.11 16.12
N ALA A 224 -0.32 0.55 17.27
CA ALA A 224 0.29 1.88 17.44
C ALA A 224 1.73 1.72 17.95
N VAL A 225 2.68 2.25 17.18
CA VAL A 225 4.12 2.19 17.47
C VAL A 225 4.60 3.56 17.92
N GLY A 226 4.91 3.68 19.20
CA GLY A 226 5.35 4.92 19.84
C GLY A 226 6.84 5.20 19.64
N THR A 227 7.24 5.66 18.45
CA THR A 227 8.57 6.19 18.22
C THR A 227 8.74 7.53 18.93
N VAL A 228 9.93 7.80 19.48
CA VAL A 228 10.21 9.01 20.27
C VAL A 228 11.00 10.01 19.44
N SER A 229 10.42 11.18 19.22
CA SER A 229 11.11 12.32 18.60
C SER A 229 11.83 13.16 19.66
N ILE A 230 12.94 13.79 19.27
CA ILE A 230 13.64 14.77 20.12
C ILE A 230 12.86 16.07 20.20
N ASP A 231 12.38 16.54 19.03
CA ASP A 231 11.55 17.74 18.92
C ASP A 231 10.08 17.38 18.71
N SER A 232 9.18 18.11 19.36
CA SER A 232 7.74 18.05 19.10
C SER A 232 7.40 18.71 17.76
N GLY A 233 6.50 18.10 16.98
CA GLY A 233 6.04 18.60 15.68
C GLY A 233 6.81 18.06 14.49
N THR A 234 6.84 18.79 13.38
CA THR A 234 7.50 18.40 12.13
C THR A 234 8.20 19.57 11.46
N SER A 235 9.08 19.29 10.52
CA SER A 235 9.83 20.31 9.78
C SER A 235 8.93 21.05 8.77
N SER A 236 9.22 22.35 8.58
CA SER A 236 8.58 23.20 7.56
C SER A 236 9.65 24.06 6.90
N SER A 237 10.34 23.47 5.91
CA SER A 237 11.54 24.06 5.30
C SER A 237 11.27 25.38 4.58
N GLY A 238 10.07 25.54 3.97
CA GLY A 238 9.68 26.77 3.28
C GLY A 238 9.57 28.00 4.18
N VAL A 239 9.43 27.81 5.51
CA VAL A 239 9.43 28.88 6.52
C VAL A 239 10.61 28.77 7.47
N GLY A 240 11.63 27.97 7.16
CA GLY A 240 12.87 27.87 7.92
C GLY A 240 12.78 27.12 9.25
N ILE A 241 11.76 26.27 9.44
CA ILE A 241 11.58 25.43 10.63
C ILE A 241 12.16 24.05 10.37
N TYR A 242 13.10 23.63 11.20
CA TYR A 242 13.72 22.30 11.15
C TYR A 242 13.59 21.63 12.51
N LYS A 243 13.11 20.38 12.50
CA LYS A 243 12.86 19.55 13.69
C LYS A 243 13.63 18.24 13.60
N ASN A 244 14.15 17.78 14.71
CA ASN A 244 14.77 16.46 14.83
C ASN A 244 13.75 15.45 15.32
N THR A 245 13.05 14.84 14.37
CA THR A 245 11.96 13.91 14.62
C THR A 245 12.33 12.47 14.23
N ALA A 246 11.57 11.50 14.71
CA ALA A 246 11.87 10.09 14.56
C ALA A 246 11.91 9.64 13.09
N LEU A 247 10.98 10.13 12.27
CA LEU A 247 10.81 9.73 10.86
C LEU A 247 11.16 10.86 9.89
N LYS A 248 11.61 12.01 10.38
CA LYS A 248 12.07 13.16 9.58
C LYS A 248 11.05 13.65 8.55
N THR A 249 9.78 13.68 8.92
CA THR A 249 8.74 14.24 8.05
C THR A 249 8.93 15.75 7.87
N GLY A 250 8.40 16.26 6.76
CA GLY A 250 8.45 17.70 6.49
C GLY A 250 7.46 18.12 5.42
N TYR A 251 6.97 19.35 5.58
CA TYR A 251 6.22 20.06 4.56
C TYR A 251 7.12 20.49 3.40
N TYR A 252 6.51 20.99 2.35
CA TYR A 252 7.15 21.50 1.14
C TYR A 252 7.80 20.42 0.27
N THR A 253 7.32 19.18 0.34
CA THR A 253 7.73 18.15 -0.60
C THR A 253 7.46 18.63 -2.04
N PHE A 254 8.46 18.57 -2.90
CA PHE A 254 8.44 19.07 -4.28
C PHE A 254 8.00 20.53 -4.43
N GLY A 255 8.20 21.36 -3.37
CA GLY A 255 7.83 22.77 -3.37
C GLY A 255 6.36 23.05 -3.07
N LEU A 256 5.56 22.06 -2.76
CA LEU A 256 4.16 22.21 -2.37
C LEU A 256 4.05 22.32 -0.84
N ASP A 257 3.55 23.45 -0.35
CA ASP A 257 3.48 23.79 1.07
C ASP A 257 2.70 22.78 1.93
N ARG A 258 1.61 22.23 1.40
CA ARG A 258 0.75 21.25 2.07
C ARG A 258 1.21 19.79 1.93
N TYR A 259 2.14 19.49 1.00
CA TYR A 259 2.58 18.12 0.75
C TYR A 259 3.58 17.72 1.84
N LEU A 260 3.11 16.90 2.76
CA LEU A 260 3.83 16.45 3.94
C LEU A 260 4.25 15.00 3.73
N THR A 261 5.54 14.72 3.73
CA THR A 261 6.09 13.37 3.49
C THR A 261 7.40 13.15 4.23
N THR A 262 7.96 11.95 4.09
CA THR A 262 9.35 11.65 4.47
C THR A 262 10.06 10.85 3.38
N LYS A 263 11.38 11.07 3.25
CA LYS A 263 12.28 10.23 2.45
C LYS A 263 12.92 9.09 3.27
N ASP A 264 12.68 9.06 4.59
CA ASP A 264 13.34 8.14 5.52
C ASP A 264 12.60 6.81 5.65
N MET A 265 12.56 6.05 4.55
CA MET A 265 11.96 4.71 4.52
C MET A 265 12.64 3.76 5.51
N LYS A 266 13.94 3.99 5.81
CA LYS A 266 14.66 3.15 6.78
C LYS A 266 14.04 3.27 8.17
N SER A 267 13.83 4.50 8.67
CA SER A 267 13.24 4.71 10.00
C SER A 267 11.81 4.17 10.11
N ILE A 268 11.00 4.26 9.03
CA ILE A 268 9.67 3.64 8.99
C ILE A 268 9.78 2.12 9.18
N LYS A 269 10.64 1.45 8.41
CA LYS A 269 10.81 -0.01 8.47
C LYS A 269 11.48 -0.45 9.78
N ASP A 270 12.44 0.32 10.28
CA ASP A 270 13.04 0.06 11.59
C ASP A 270 12.01 0.19 12.74
N ALA A 271 11.01 1.06 12.61
CA ALA A 271 9.94 1.19 13.60
C ALA A 271 8.97 -0.01 13.60
N THR A 272 8.76 -0.64 12.45
CA THR A 272 7.78 -1.74 12.27
C THR A 272 8.41 -3.13 12.23
N TRP A 273 9.72 -3.28 12.42
CA TRP A 273 10.49 -4.50 12.21
C TRP A 273 9.94 -5.76 12.93
N ASN A 274 9.26 -5.60 14.05
CA ASN A 274 8.71 -6.67 14.88
C ASN A 274 7.20 -6.58 15.07
N VAL A 275 6.50 -5.84 14.18
CA VAL A 275 5.05 -5.65 14.20
C VAL A 275 4.48 -6.16 12.88
N PRO A 276 3.39 -6.95 12.88
CA PRO A 276 2.69 -7.30 11.63
C PRO A 276 2.23 -6.02 10.93
N CYS A 277 2.43 -5.92 9.61
CA CYS A 277 2.25 -4.65 8.93
C CYS A 277 1.91 -4.83 7.44
N ASP A 278 0.67 -4.51 7.06
CA ASP A 278 0.23 -4.40 5.67
C ASP A 278 0.12 -2.94 5.22
N ALA A 279 -0.30 -2.06 6.11
CA ALA A 279 -0.49 -0.65 5.84
C ALA A 279 0.12 0.23 6.94
N VAL A 280 0.74 1.34 6.56
CA VAL A 280 1.40 2.28 7.48
C VAL A 280 0.75 3.64 7.38
N PHE A 281 0.44 4.23 8.53
CA PHE A 281 0.07 5.64 8.66
C PHE A 281 0.98 6.36 9.65
N LEU A 282 1.70 7.38 9.17
CA LEU A 282 2.53 8.25 10.01
C LEU A 282 1.63 9.33 10.63
N LEU A 283 1.38 9.22 11.92
CA LEU A 283 0.57 10.19 12.65
C LEU A 283 1.47 11.29 13.21
N ILE A 284 1.29 12.51 12.69
CA ILE A 284 2.22 13.62 12.91
C ILE A 284 1.65 14.62 13.92
N ASN A 285 2.39 14.89 14.98
CA ASN A 285 2.02 15.81 16.05
C ASN A 285 2.10 17.27 15.58
N ALA A 286 1.13 17.70 14.79
CA ALA A 286 1.09 19.06 14.24
C ALA A 286 -0.36 19.53 13.99
N GLU A 287 -0.55 20.86 13.99
CA GLU A 287 -1.85 21.51 13.73
C GLU A 287 -2.02 22.01 12.29
N THR A 288 -0.90 22.20 11.58
CA THR A 288 -0.91 22.71 10.20
C THR A 288 -1.48 21.67 9.26
N TYR A 289 -2.39 22.07 8.38
CA TYR A 289 -2.95 21.19 7.34
C TYR A 289 -1.84 20.59 6.46
N GLY A 290 -1.89 19.28 6.25
CA GLY A 290 -0.99 18.57 5.33
C GLY A 290 -1.14 17.06 5.46
N GLY A 291 -0.79 16.38 4.39
CA GLY A 291 -0.80 14.93 4.28
C GLY A 291 -0.14 14.48 2.99
N GLY A 292 -0.10 13.17 2.81
CA GLY A 292 0.36 12.49 1.62
C GLY A 292 0.12 10.99 1.72
N GLY A 293 -0.25 10.36 0.61
CA GLY A 293 -0.49 8.92 0.52
C GLY A 293 0.21 8.30 -0.68
N ILE A 294 1.08 7.32 -0.44
CA ILE A 294 1.88 6.63 -1.47
C ILE A 294 1.47 5.16 -1.48
N TYR A 295 0.93 4.70 -2.59
CA TYR A 295 0.35 3.37 -2.73
C TYR A 295 1.30 2.27 -2.25
N ASN A 296 0.78 1.44 -1.32
CA ASN A 296 1.46 0.30 -0.71
C ASN A 296 2.87 0.63 -0.16
N SER A 297 3.03 1.88 0.34
CA SER A 297 4.24 2.37 0.98
C SER A 297 3.91 2.96 2.34
N TYR A 298 3.35 4.16 2.40
CA TYR A 298 2.81 4.77 3.61
C TYR A 298 1.83 5.90 3.27
N ALA A 299 0.98 6.23 4.24
CA ALA A 299 0.29 7.52 4.27
C ALA A 299 0.73 8.32 5.50
N CYS A 300 0.51 9.61 5.49
CA CYS A 300 0.74 10.46 6.64
C CYS A 300 -0.25 11.64 6.70
N GLY A 301 -0.43 12.16 7.89
CA GLY A 301 -1.27 13.32 8.14
C GLY A 301 -1.06 13.87 9.55
N THR A 302 -1.49 15.12 9.76
CA THR A 302 -1.34 15.80 11.04
C THR A 302 -2.47 15.43 12.00
N ALA A 303 -2.16 15.37 13.30
CA ALA A 303 -3.12 14.91 14.32
C ALA A 303 -4.14 15.97 14.73
N ASP A 304 -3.79 17.26 14.71
CA ASP A 304 -4.54 18.30 15.41
C ASP A 304 -5.20 19.35 14.49
N ASN A 305 -5.14 19.16 13.17
CA ASN A 305 -5.86 20.02 12.24
C ASN A 305 -7.37 19.73 12.27
N GLU A 306 -8.22 20.74 12.05
CA GLU A 306 -9.69 20.58 12.03
C GLU A 306 -10.20 19.59 10.97
N ARG A 307 -9.44 19.38 9.87
CA ARG A 307 -9.77 18.46 8.77
C ARG A 307 -9.04 17.14 8.85
N THR A 308 -8.33 16.90 9.94
CA THR A 308 -7.37 15.79 10.04
C THR A 308 -7.98 14.42 9.73
N LEU A 309 -9.22 14.15 10.18
CA LEU A 309 -9.87 12.85 9.95
C LEU A 309 -10.29 12.66 8.48
N ASN A 310 -10.64 13.73 7.79
CA ASN A 310 -10.93 13.69 6.36
C ASN A 310 -9.65 13.49 5.54
N VAL A 311 -8.59 14.23 5.89
CA VAL A 311 -7.26 14.05 5.27
C VAL A 311 -6.75 12.63 5.50
N PHE A 312 -6.85 12.12 6.73
CA PHE A 312 -6.48 10.74 7.04
C PHE A 312 -7.15 9.72 6.11
N THR A 313 -8.48 9.78 6.02
CA THR A 313 -9.25 8.83 5.22
C THR A 313 -8.94 8.95 3.73
N HIS A 314 -8.72 10.17 3.23
CA HIS A 314 -8.33 10.46 1.85
C HIS A 314 -6.94 9.90 1.53
N GLU A 315 -5.91 10.26 2.31
CA GLU A 315 -4.52 9.80 2.09
C GLU A 315 -4.38 8.28 2.29
N PHE A 316 -5.18 7.73 3.20
CA PHE A 316 -5.27 6.28 3.36
C PHE A 316 -5.90 5.59 2.14
N GLY A 317 -6.86 6.22 1.48
CA GLY A 317 -7.41 5.76 0.20
C GLY A 317 -6.34 5.62 -0.88
N HIS A 318 -5.43 6.59 -1.01
CA HIS A 318 -4.27 6.51 -1.90
C HIS A 318 -3.34 5.35 -1.51
N SER A 319 -2.89 5.33 -0.27
CA SER A 319 -1.84 4.40 0.14
C SER A 319 -2.32 2.95 0.25
N PHE A 320 -3.56 2.73 0.66
CA PHE A 320 -4.11 1.39 0.87
C PHE A 320 -4.67 0.76 -0.40
N ALA A 321 -5.48 1.51 -1.15
CA ALA A 321 -6.23 0.97 -2.29
C ALA A 321 -5.80 1.51 -3.66
N GLY A 322 -4.75 2.34 -3.72
CA GLY A 322 -4.24 2.90 -4.97
C GLY A 322 -5.24 3.85 -5.66
N LEU A 323 -6.10 4.51 -4.87
CA LEU A 323 -7.08 5.44 -5.44
C LEU A 323 -6.36 6.69 -5.98
N GLY A 324 -6.79 7.16 -7.15
CA GLY A 324 -6.38 8.43 -7.71
C GLY A 324 -7.24 9.57 -7.19
N ASP A 325 -6.72 10.82 -7.26
CA ASP A 325 -7.50 12.02 -6.98
C ASP A 325 -8.58 12.24 -8.04
N GLU A 326 -9.80 12.51 -7.57
CA GLU A 326 -10.96 12.79 -8.44
C GLU A 326 -11.18 14.29 -8.67
N TYR A 327 -10.34 15.16 -8.11
CA TYR A 327 -10.37 16.60 -8.35
C TYR A 327 -9.42 17.02 -9.46
N PHE A 328 -9.64 18.22 -10.03
CA PHE A 328 -8.85 18.79 -11.14
C PHE A 328 -8.49 20.27 -10.94
N GLU A 329 -8.97 20.91 -9.86
CA GLU A 329 -8.76 22.35 -9.61
C GLU A 329 -7.51 22.64 -8.75
N SER A 330 -6.69 21.63 -8.42
CA SER A 330 -5.57 21.79 -7.51
C SER A 330 -4.24 21.97 -8.21
N THR A 331 -3.35 22.78 -7.62
CA THR A 331 -1.95 22.88 -8.05
C THR A 331 -1.18 21.61 -7.65
N VAL A 332 -0.45 21.03 -8.58
CA VAL A 332 0.40 19.85 -8.38
C VAL A 332 1.82 20.11 -8.87
N ALA A 333 2.79 19.35 -8.33
CA ALA A 333 4.19 19.45 -8.72
C ALA A 333 4.52 18.70 -10.03
N TYR A 334 3.58 17.92 -10.54
CA TYR A 334 3.81 17.00 -11.65
C TYR A 334 3.60 17.67 -13.00
N GLU A 335 4.42 17.31 -13.96
CA GLU A 335 4.25 17.69 -15.35
C GLU A 335 3.95 16.44 -16.19
N SER A 336 2.85 16.46 -16.97
CA SER A 336 2.45 15.35 -17.84
C SER A 336 2.43 13.99 -17.11
N TYR A 337 1.80 13.98 -15.93
CA TYR A 337 1.78 12.80 -15.05
C TYR A 337 1.09 11.60 -15.71
N TYR A 338 -0.05 11.83 -16.39
CA TYR A 338 -0.84 10.79 -17.06
C TYR A 338 -0.62 10.77 -18.58
N ASN A 339 -0.60 9.55 -19.14
CA ASN A 339 -0.67 9.32 -20.58
C ASN A 339 -2.13 9.05 -20.97
N LEU A 340 -2.79 10.04 -21.57
CA LEU A 340 -4.20 9.96 -21.93
C LEU A 340 -4.52 8.97 -23.08
N GLU A 341 -3.49 8.43 -23.76
CA GLU A 341 -3.64 7.40 -24.80
C GLU A 341 -3.65 5.97 -24.21
N LYS A 342 -3.50 5.84 -22.89
CA LYS A 342 -3.46 4.57 -22.16
C LYS A 342 -4.46 4.58 -21.02
N GLU A 343 -4.93 3.39 -20.64
CA GLU A 343 -5.72 3.26 -19.41
C GLU A 343 -4.81 3.42 -18.19
N LEU A 344 -5.36 4.10 -17.19
CA LEU A 344 -4.67 4.39 -15.92
C LEU A 344 -4.67 3.15 -15.02
N TRP A 345 -3.69 3.05 -14.14
CA TRP A 345 -3.66 1.93 -13.20
C TRP A 345 -4.58 2.16 -11.98
N GLU A 346 -4.88 3.38 -11.62
CA GLU A 346 -5.77 3.73 -10.50
C GLU A 346 -7.20 3.24 -10.76
N PRO A 347 -7.83 2.54 -9.80
CA PRO A 347 -9.12 1.86 -10.05
C PRO A 347 -10.32 2.78 -10.19
N ASN A 348 -10.24 4.02 -9.69
CA ASN A 348 -11.34 4.98 -9.60
C ASN A 348 -11.28 6.12 -10.61
N ILE A 349 -10.29 6.16 -11.48
CA ILE A 349 -10.20 7.11 -12.59
C ILE A 349 -9.92 6.37 -13.90
N THR A 350 -10.33 6.93 -15.04
CA THR A 350 -10.20 6.29 -16.36
C THR A 350 -9.99 7.31 -17.47
N THR A 351 -9.23 6.91 -18.50
CA THR A 351 -9.15 7.61 -19.80
C THR A 351 -10.18 7.09 -20.81
N LEU A 352 -10.99 6.11 -20.44
CA LEU A 352 -11.91 5.36 -21.30
C LEU A 352 -11.22 4.46 -22.34
N VAL A 353 -9.90 4.32 -22.33
CA VAL A 353 -9.15 3.46 -23.27
C VAL A 353 -9.47 1.99 -23.02
N ASP A 354 -9.60 1.57 -21.75
CA ASP A 354 -10.06 0.24 -21.34
C ASP A 354 -11.04 0.35 -20.15
N PHE A 355 -12.16 1.02 -20.39
CA PHE A 355 -13.15 1.25 -19.34
C PHE A 355 -13.81 -0.04 -18.83
N ASP A 356 -13.78 -1.13 -19.60
CA ASP A 356 -14.30 -2.44 -19.16
C ASP A 356 -13.53 -2.98 -17.94
N SER A 357 -12.26 -2.61 -17.76
CA SER A 357 -11.44 -2.95 -16.59
C SER A 357 -11.75 -2.13 -15.34
N LYS A 358 -12.55 -1.08 -15.44
CA LYS A 358 -12.85 -0.13 -14.37
C LYS A 358 -14.21 -0.42 -13.70
N TRP A 359 -15.06 0.57 -13.56
CA TRP A 359 -16.37 0.46 -12.89
C TRP A 359 -17.58 0.40 -13.85
N LYS A 360 -17.37 0.07 -15.11
CA LYS A 360 -18.43 0.02 -16.12
C LYS A 360 -19.58 -0.89 -15.73
N ASP A 361 -19.28 -2.01 -15.07
CA ASP A 361 -20.24 -2.98 -14.56
C ASP A 361 -21.13 -2.47 -13.41
N LEU A 362 -20.74 -1.36 -12.76
CA LEU A 362 -21.52 -0.71 -11.72
C LEU A 362 -22.54 0.30 -12.29
N LEU A 363 -22.43 0.65 -13.57
CA LEU A 363 -23.32 1.64 -14.17
C LEU A 363 -24.73 1.08 -14.37
N PRO A 364 -25.78 1.89 -14.05
CA PRO A 364 -27.13 1.57 -14.48
C PRO A 364 -27.24 1.40 -16.01
N GLU A 365 -28.12 0.53 -16.47
CA GLU A 365 -28.35 0.33 -17.90
C GLU A 365 -28.77 1.65 -18.58
N GLY A 366 -28.10 1.98 -19.69
CA GLY A 366 -28.39 3.20 -20.44
C GLY A 366 -27.70 4.46 -19.94
N THR A 367 -26.81 4.35 -18.92
CA THR A 367 -25.98 5.49 -18.47
C THR A 367 -25.14 6.04 -19.64
N PRO A 368 -25.25 7.35 -19.97
CA PRO A 368 -24.41 7.96 -21.01
C PRO A 368 -22.92 7.94 -20.63
N ILE A 369 -22.06 7.68 -21.63
CA ILE A 369 -20.58 7.71 -21.48
C ILE A 369 -20.01 8.66 -22.55
N PRO A 370 -19.44 9.80 -22.14
CA PRO A 370 -19.41 10.40 -20.79
C PRO A 370 -20.81 10.77 -20.25
N THR A 371 -20.93 10.83 -18.92
CA THR A 371 -22.17 11.22 -18.25
C THR A 371 -22.19 12.74 -18.10
N PRO A 372 -23.20 13.46 -18.61
CA PRO A 372 -23.31 14.89 -18.39
C PRO A 372 -23.64 15.19 -16.92
N LEU A 373 -22.92 16.12 -16.30
CA LEU A 373 -23.20 16.55 -14.94
C LEU A 373 -24.37 17.53 -14.92
N ASN A 374 -25.48 17.14 -14.29
CA ASN A 374 -26.69 17.95 -14.14
C ASN A 374 -27.47 17.48 -12.89
N ASP A 375 -28.63 18.12 -12.61
CA ASP A 375 -29.42 17.80 -11.43
C ASP A 375 -29.96 16.36 -11.38
N GLU A 376 -30.05 15.68 -12.51
CA GLU A 376 -30.54 14.27 -12.57
C GLU A 376 -29.42 13.26 -12.35
N THR A 377 -28.15 13.61 -12.63
CA THR A 377 -27.01 12.69 -12.65
C THR A 377 -26.01 12.90 -11.51
N LYS A 378 -25.94 14.10 -10.93
CA LYS A 378 -24.91 14.51 -9.94
C LYS A 378 -24.80 13.59 -8.70
N ASP A 379 -25.92 12.99 -8.28
CA ASP A 379 -25.97 12.15 -7.08
C ASP A 379 -25.83 10.65 -7.39
N GLY A 380 -25.65 10.29 -8.68
CA GLY A 380 -25.55 8.91 -9.16
C GLY A 380 -24.14 8.52 -9.60
N ILE A 381 -23.92 7.20 -9.72
CA ILE A 381 -22.72 6.70 -10.36
C ILE A 381 -22.79 6.89 -11.87
N GLY A 382 -21.72 7.39 -12.46
CA GLY A 382 -21.62 7.70 -13.89
C GLY A 382 -20.19 7.68 -14.37
N VAL A 383 -19.90 8.51 -15.40
CA VAL A 383 -18.56 8.69 -15.98
C VAL A 383 -18.39 10.19 -16.26
N PHE A 384 -18.02 10.92 -15.21
CA PHE A 384 -17.96 12.38 -15.23
C PHE A 384 -16.57 12.87 -15.61
N GLU A 385 -16.46 13.77 -16.58
CA GLU A 385 -15.20 14.33 -17.00
C GLU A 385 -14.58 15.21 -15.92
N GLY A 386 -13.25 15.16 -15.81
CA GLY A 386 -12.42 15.82 -14.82
C GLY A 386 -12.02 14.90 -13.66
N GLY A 387 -10.72 14.82 -13.41
CA GLY A 387 -10.07 13.99 -12.38
C GLY A 387 -8.58 13.93 -12.64
N GLY A 388 -7.80 13.37 -11.71
CA GLY A 388 -6.36 13.22 -11.89
C GLY A 388 -5.65 14.55 -12.19
N TYR A 389 -6.12 15.65 -11.61
CA TYR A 389 -5.63 17.02 -11.81
C TYR A 389 -5.88 17.61 -13.20
N LEU A 390 -6.63 16.91 -14.08
CA LEU A 390 -6.96 17.35 -15.43
C LEU A 390 -8.47 17.58 -15.57
N SER A 391 -8.85 18.71 -16.18
CA SER A 391 -10.25 19.04 -16.43
C SER A 391 -10.86 18.24 -17.59
N GLU A 392 -10.02 17.69 -18.49
CA GLU A 392 -10.41 16.96 -19.68
C GLU A 392 -9.59 15.68 -19.85
N GLY A 393 -10.20 14.65 -20.44
CA GLY A 393 -9.55 13.40 -20.84
C GLY A 393 -9.40 12.36 -19.72
N ILE A 394 -9.69 12.70 -18.46
CA ILE A 394 -9.81 11.75 -17.35
C ILE A 394 -11.22 11.86 -16.78
N TYR A 395 -11.77 10.72 -16.40
CA TYR A 395 -13.14 10.59 -15.91
C TYR A 395 -13.17 9.95 -14.54
N ARG A 396 -14.14 10.35 -13.71
CA ARG A 396 -14.38 9.87 -12.33
C ARG A 396 -15.79 9.29 -12.18
N PRO A 397 -16.05 8.47 -11.13
CA PRO A 397 -17.30 7.72 -10.99
C PRO A 397 -18.49 8.57 -10.50
N MET A 398 -18.24 9.59 -9.66
CA MET A 398 -19.28 10.44 -9.05
C MET A 398 -18.82 11.90 -8.98
N ASP A 399 -19.80 12.81 -8.80
CA ASP A 399 -19.46 14.20 -8.58
C ASP A 399 -18.89 14.46 -7.17
N HIS A 400 -19.36 13.73 -6.16
CA HIS A 400 -18.88 13.81 -4.79
C HIS A 400 -18.27 12.47 -4.35
N CYS A 401 -17.05 12.52 -3.76
CA CYS A 401 -16.33 11.37 -3.26
C CYS A 401 -15.27 11.79 -2.23
N MET A 402 -14.84 10.87 -1.36
CA MET A 402 -13.70 11.08 -0.45
C MET A 402 -12.45 11.53 -1.20
N MET A 403 -12.22 11.00 -2.40
CA MET A 403 -11.08 11.33 -3.25
C MET A 403 -11.21 12.65 -4.00
N ARG A 404 -12.26 13.42 -3.74
CA ARG A 404 -12.49 14.74 -4.34
C ARG A 404 -12.73 15.86 -3.32
N ASP A 405 -13.74 15.71 -2.47
CA ASP A 405 -14.26 16.76 -1.60
C ASP A 405 -14.63 16.29 -0.20
N TYR A 406 -14.07 15.13 0.21
CA TYR A 406 -14.29 14.50 1.51
C TYR A 406 -15.73 14.00 1.76
N ALA A 407 -16.53 13.81 0.73
CA ALA A 407 -17.78 13.06 0.81
C ALA A 407 -17.50 11.56 1.05
N PRO A 408 -18.48 10.72 1.39
CA PRO A 408 -18.26 9.27 1.48
C PRO A 408 -17.66 8.69 0.20
N PHE A 409 -16.87 7.64 0.33
CA PHE A 409 -16.31 6.95 -0.84
C PHE A 409 -17.38 6.51 -1.82
N CYS A 410 -17.18 6.79 -3.09
CA CYS A 410 -18.07 6.35 -4.16
C CYS A 410 -18.03 4.81 -4.32
N PRO A 411 -18.98 4.19 -5.04
CA PRO A 411 -19.02 2.74 -5.20
C PRO A 411 -17.77 2.13 -5.85
N ALA A 412 -17.12 2.86 -6.78
CA ALA A 412 -15.88 2.39 -7.40
C ALA A 412 -14.70 2.36 -6.39
N CYS A 413 -14.54 3.44 -5.62
CA CYS A 413 -13.55 3.52 -4.56
C CYS A 413 -13.80 2.47 -3.46
N SER A 414 -15.06 2.33 -3.01
CA SER A 414 -15.45 1.33 -2.01
C SER A 414 -15.13 -0.09 -2.47
N ARG A 415 -15.39 -0.42 -3.74
CA ARG A 415 -15.06 -1.71 -4.32
C ARG A 415 -13.55 -1.96 -4.34
N ALA A 416 -12.74 -0.96 -4.68
CA ALA A 416 -11.28 -1.09 -4.68
C ALA A 416 -10.74 -1.35 -3.27
N ILE A 417 -11.23 -0.62 -2.26
CA ILE A 417 -10.89 -0.81 -0.85
C ILE A 417 -11.23 -2.24 -0.40
N LEU A 418 -12.46 -2.70 -0.63
CA LEU A 418 -12.88 -4.04 -0.21
C LEU A 418 -12.11 -5.15 -0.90
N LYS A 419 -11.77 -5.01 -2.18
CA LYS A 419 -10.90 -5.98 -2.89
C LYS A 419 -9.51 -6.06 -2.26
N MET A 420 -8.94 -4.93 -1.81
CA MET A 420 -7.65 -4.93 -1.12
C MET A 420 -7.76 -5.58 0.25
N VAL A 421 -8.83 -5.30 1.01
CA VAL A 421 -9.10 -5.97 2.30
C VAL A 421 -9.21 -7.47 2.12
N ASP A 422 -9.99 -7.95 1.13
CA ASP A 422 -10.17 -9.38 0.87
C ASP A 422 -8.85 -10.06 0.45
N PHE A 423 -8.02 -9.37 -0.35
CA PHE A 423 -6.71 -9.87 -0.75
C PHE A 423 -5.77 -10.04 0.43
N LEU A 424 -5.65 -9.01 1.29
CA LEU A 424 -4.74 -9.00 2.43
C LEU A 424 -5.19 -9.91 3.57
N SER A 425 -6.50 -10.09 3.75
CA SER A 425 -7.06 -10.98 4.78
C SER A 425 -7.26 -12.43 4.32
N ASP A 426 -6.61 -12.83 3.21
CA ASP A 426 -6.68 -14.20 2.66
C ASP A 426 -8.11 -14.71 2.37
N LYS A 427 -9.07 -13.81 2.19
CA LYS A 427 -10.42 -14.15 1.71
C LYS A 427 -10.38 -14.36 0.20
N GLN A 428 -11.13 -15.36 -0.28
CA GLN A 428 -11.29 -15.66 -1.70
C GLN A 428 -12.53 -14.98 -2.26
#